data_864eca2fcf301c648c769e0db18652d4
#
_entry.id   864eca2fcf301c648c769e0db18652d4
#
_cell.length_a   1.000
_cell.length_b   1.000
_cell.length_c   1.000
_cell.angle_alpha   90.00
_cell.angle_beta   90.00
_cell.angle_gamma   90.00
#
_symmetry.space_group_name_H-M   'P 1'
#
loop_
_entity.id
_entity.type
_entity.pdbx_description
1 polymer ?
#
loop_
_entity_poly.entity_id
_entity_poly.type
_entity_poly.pdbx_seq_one_letter_code
_entity_poly.pdbx_strand_id
1 'polypeptide(L)'
;MAAVKKDDVVSMFDSFKEFKETKNIDRTTLVSVLEESFRNVLAKIFGSDENFDVIVNPDKGDFEIYRNRVVVADGEVEDENKQVSLKEARKIEPDYEVGEDVSERVDFAKFGRRAILNLRQTLASKILELEHDSLYNKYKDRVGQVIAAEVYQVWKREVLVVDDENNELILPKAEQIPADVYRKGETIRAVIERVDNENNNPKIILSRTSPMFLQRLLEAEVPEIAEGLIAIRRIARIPGERAKIAVESFDDRIDPVGACVGVKGSRVHGIVRELCNENIDVICYTGNTKLFIQRALSPAKVSSIKIDEENKKAEVYLKPEEVSLAIGRSGLNIKLASLLTEYTIDVFREVSEEDADEDIYLDEFADEIDQWVIDAIKGIGLDTAKAVLNAPRDMLVEKADLEEESVDNVLKVLRAEFE
;
A
#
# COMPACT_ATOMS: atom_id res chain seq x y z
N MET A 1 -54.37 15.75 -13.38
CA MET A 1 -52.88 15.74 -13.30
C MET A 1 -52.44 17.09 -12.73
N ALA A 2 -51.77 17.12 -11.59
CA ALA A 2 -51.33 18.37 -10.97
C ALA A 2 -50.15 18.92 -11.77
N ALA A 3 -50.32 20.14 -12.30
CA ALA A 3 -49.24 20.84 -13.01
C ALA A 3 -48.02 21.00 -12.08
N VAL A 4 -46.88 20.59 -12.57
CA VAL A 4 -45.56 20.82 -11.92
C VAL A 4 -45.36 22.30 -11.90
N LYS A 5 -45.11 22.89 -10.72
CA LYS A 5 -44.79 24.32 -10.64
C LYS A 5 -43.42 24.55 -11.25
N LYS A 6 -43.31 25.65 -12.02
CA LYS A 6 -42.04 26.15 -12.60
C LYS A 6 -40.93 26.25 -11.54
N ASP A 7 -41.33 26.40 -10.28
CA ASP A 7 -40.46 26.50 -9.11
C ASP A 7 -39.63 25.21 -8.83
N ASP A 8 -40.15 24.00 -9.18
CA ASP A 8 -39.42 22.72 -8.93
C ASP A 8 -38.22 22.53 -9.87
N VAL A 9 -38.30 23.10 -11.09
CA VAL A 9 -37.23 23.05 -12.09
C VAL A 9 -36.20 24.16 -11.81
N VAL A 10 -36.64 25.35 -11.39
CA VAL A 10 -35.79 26.48 -11.00
C VAL A 10 -34.99 26.12 -9.76
N SER A 11 -35.58 25.50 -8.75
CA SER A 11 -34.89 24.99 -7.55
C SER A 11 -33.77 23.98 -7.86
N MET A 12 -33.90 23.26 -8.97
CA MET A 12 -32.88 22.31 -9.43
C MET A 12 -31.63 23.06 -9.97
N PHE A 13 -31.83 24.12 -10.75
CA PHE A 13 -30.72 24.92 -11.27
C PHE A 13 -30.03 25.78 -10.19
N ASP A 14 -30.73 26.19 -9.15
CA ASP A 14 -30.10 26.84 -8.01
C ASP A 14 -29.17 25.88 -7.26
N SER A 15 -29.54 24.60 -7.16
CA SER A 15 -28.64 23.55 -6.66
C SER A 15 -27.40 23.38 -7.56
N PHE A 16 -27.48 23.58 -8.88
CA PHE A 16 -26.33 23.52 -9.78
C PHE A 16 -25.37 24.70 -9.65
N LYS A 17 -25.86 25.88 -9.37
CA LYS A 17 -24.98 27.04 -9.05
C LYS A 17 -24.18 26.78 -7.78
N GLU A 18 -24.81 26.22 -6.79
CA GLU A 18 -24.18 25.82 -5.53
C GLU A 18 -23.12 24.75 -5.75
N PHE A 19 -23.39 23.74 -6.61
CA PHE A 19 -22.42 22.71 -6.99
C PHE A 19 -21.22 23.27 -7.75
N LYS A 20 -21.42 24.21 -8.68
CA LYS A 20 -20.33 24.86 -9.41
C LYS A 20 -19.37 25.60 -8.47
N GLU A 21 -19.92 26.34 -7.49
CA GLU A 21 -19.12 27.12 -6.55
C GLU A 21 -18.40 26.26 -5.51
N THR A 22 -19.02 25.14 -5.10
CA THR A 22 -18.50 24.28 -4.03
C THR A 22 -17.49 23.25 -4.52
N LYS A 23 -17.57 22.78 -5.79
CA LYS A 23 -16.84 21.58 -6.27
C LYS A 23 -15.87 21.84 -7.44
N ASN A 24 -15.70 23.09 -7.88
CA ASN A 24 -14.75 23.47 -8.93
C ASN A 24 -14.84 22.65 -10.24
N ILE A 25 -16.05 22.19 -10.60
CA ILE A 25 -16.30 21.46 -11.85
C ILE A 25 -16.24 22.43 -13.03
N ASP A 26 -15.49 22.04 -14.08
CA ASP A 26 -15.40 22.84 -15.31
C ASP A 26 -16.77 23.00 -15.97
N ARG A 27 -16.99 24.22 -16.50
CA ARG A 27 -18.26 24.62 -17.11
C ARG A 27 -18.67 23.73 -18.28
N THR A 28 -17.72 23.33 -19.11
CA THR A 28 -17.97 22.47 -20.28
C THR A 28 -18.41 21.09 -19.85
N THR A 29 -17.77 20.53 -18.84
CA THR A 29 -18.12 19.25 -18.24
C THR A 29 -19.53 19.29 -17.63
N LEU A 30 -19.88 20.35 -16.92
CA LEU A 30 -21.21 20.49 -16.34
C LEU A 30 -22.31 20.54 -17.42
N VAL A 31 -22.10 21.29 -18.51
CA VAL A 31 -23.05 21.35 -19.65
C VAL A 31 -23.22 19.97 -20.28
N SER A 32 -22.12 19.27 -20.54
CA SER A 32 -22.15 17.92 -21.13
C SER A 32 -22.93 16.92 -20.27
N VAL A 33 -22.74 16.96 -18.95
CA VAL A 33 -23.45 16.07 -18.00
C VAL A 33 -24.93 16.41 -17.94
N LEU A 34 -25.28 17.69 -18.01
CA LEU A 34 -26.70 18.12 -18.08
C LEU A 34 -27.36 17.63 -19.36
N GLU A 35 -26.74 17.85 -20.52
CA GLU A 35 -27.24 17.40 -21.82
C GLU A 35 -27.41 15.88 -21.85
N GLU A 36 -26.39 15.11 -21.43
CA GLU A 36 -26.46 13.65 -21.34
C GLU A 36 -27.57 13.18 -20.42
N SER A 37 -27.76 13.84 -19.28
CA SER A 37 -28.81 13.49 -18.32
C SER A 37 -30.20 13.72 -18.87
N PHE A 38 -30.41 14.82 -19.59
CA PHE A 38 -31.67 15.08 -20.32
C PHE A 38 -31.91 14.02 -21.42
N ARG A 39 -30.89 13.71 -22.23
CA ARG A 39 -30.96 12.67 -23.28
C ARG A 39 -31.33 11.31 -22.69
N ASN A 40 -30.71 10.91 -21.58
CA ASN A 40 -31.05 9.66 -20.88
C ASN A 40 -32.51 9.60 -20.40
N VAL A 41 -33.07 10.71 -19.96
CA VAL A 41 -34.47 10.77 -19.56
C VAL A 41 -35.41 10.74 -20.76
N LEU A 42 -35.04 11.45 -21.85
CA LEU A 42 -35.81 11.44 -23.11
C LEU A 42 -35.82 10.04 -23.74
N ALA A 43 -34.69 9.36 -23.77
CA ALA A 43 -34.58 7.98 -24.25
C ALA A 43 -35.48 7.01 -23.45
N LYS A 44 -35.60 7.19 -22.13
CA LYS A 44 -36.52 6.39 -21.28
C LYS A 44 -37.99 6.68 -21.56
N ILE A 45 -38.35 7.90 -21.95
CA ILE A 45 -39.72 8.32 -22.19
C ILE A 45 -40.17 7.97 -23.62
N PHE A 46 -39.31 8.21 -24.59
CA PHE A 46 -39.64 8.12 -26.02
C PHE A 46 -39.02 6.89 -26.70
N GLY A 47 -38.17 6.11 -25.99
CA GLY A 47 -37.50 4.93 -26.54
C GLY A 47 -36.20 5.25 -27.30
N SER A 48 -35.96 6.49 -27.71
CA SER A 48 -34.72 6.99 -28.34
C SER A 48 -34.58 8.47 -28.05
N ASP A 49 -33.33 8.96 -28.05
CA ASP A 49 -32.98 10.38 -27.93
C ASP A 49 -32.38 10.98 -29.23
N GLU A 50 -32.28 10.17 -30.31
CA GLU A 50 -31.59 10.54 -31.54
C GLU A 50 -32.21 11.77 -32.23
N ASN A 51 -33.50 11.96 -32.06
CA ASN A 51 -34.27 13.05 -32.66
C ASN A 51 -34.52 14.23 -31.73
N PHE A 52 -33.75 14.33 -30.64
CA PHE A 52 -33.86 15.42 -29.68
C PHE A 52 -32.56 16.24 -29.62
N ASP A 53 -32.71 17.56 -29.66
CA ASP A 53 -31.66 18.54 -29.39
C ASP A 53 -31.88 19.13 -28.02
N VAL A 54 -30.89 19.01 -27.15
CA VAL A 54 -30.89 19.58 -25.80
C VAL A 54 -29.88 20.71 -25.77
N ILE A 55 -30.30 21.91 -25.51
CA ILE A 55 -29.48 23.10 -25.42
C ILE A 55 -29.52 23.61 -23.98
N VAL A 56 -28.38 23.60 -23.31
CA VAL A 56 -28.25 24.05 -21.91
C VAL A 56 -27.48 25.36 -21.87
N ASN A 57 -28.04 26.37 -21.21
CA ASN A 57 -27.36 27.64 -20.93
C ASN A 57 -27.04 27.75 -19.43
N PRO A 58 -25.79 27.44 -19.03
CA PRO A 58 -25.43 27.39 -17.61
C PRO A 58 -25.34 28.78 -16.95
N ASP A 59 -25.26 29.88 -17.73
CA ASP A 59 -25.20 31.24 -17.20
C ASP A 59 -26.55 31.75 -16.76
N LYS A 60 -27.58 31.42 -17.53
CA LYS A 60 -28.96 31.76 -17.24
C LYS A 60 -29.67 30.76 -16.35
N GLY A 61 -29.09 29.52 -16.21
CA GLY A 61 -29.76 28.39 -15.57
C GLY A 61 -30.99 27.98 -16.36
N ASP A 62 -30.93 28.02 -17.68
CA ASP A 62 -32.03 27.74 -18.60
C ASP A 62 -31.65 26.62 -19.56
N PHE A 63 -32.67 25.91 -20.05
CA PHE A 63 -32.50 24.86 -21.04
C PHE A 63 -33.66 24.84 -22.02
N GLU A 64 -33.36 24.39 -23.23
CA GLU A 64 -34.35 24.21 -24.28
C GLU A 64 -34.18 22.80 -24.85
N ILE A 65 -35.32 22.15 -25.09
CA ILE A 65 -35.36 20.83 -25.70
C ILE A 65 -36.19 20.95 -26.97
N TYR A 66 -35.60 20.54 -28.07
CA TYR A 66 -36.25 20.49 -29.38
C TYR A 66 -36.39 19.03 -29.82
N ARG A 67 -37.58 18.67 -30.33
CA ARG A 67 -37.80 17.38 -30.98
C ARG A 67 -37.88 17.58 -32.49
N ASN A 68 -36.97 16.93 -33.20
CA ASN A 68 -36.88 16.97 -34.65
C ASN A 68 -37.69 15.81 -35.24
N ARG A 69 -38.65 16.14 -36.11
CA ARG A 69 -39.50 15.15 -36.75
C ARG A 69 -39.61 15.45 -38.24
N VAL A 70 -39.65 14.38 -39.05
CA VAL A 70 -39.85 14.51 -40.50
C VAL A 70 -41.35 14.61 -40.84
N VAL A 71 -41.71 15.56 -41.68
CA VAL A 71 -43.09 15.70 -42.16
C VAL A 71 -43.42 14.59 -43.16
N VAL A 72 -44.47 13.83 -42.88
CA VAL A 72 -45.00 12.80 -43.75
C VAL A 72 -46.46 13.09 -44.18
N ALA A 73 -46.93 12.45 -45.22
CA ALA A 73 -48.30 12.63 -45.67
C ALA A 73 -49.34 12.22 -44.58
N ASP A 74 -50.54 12.83 -44.60
CA ASP A 74 -51.55 12.53 -43.65
C ASP A 74 -51.96 11.05 -43.72
N GLY A 75 -51.76 10.30 -42.61
CA GLY A 75 -52.06 8.87 -42.51
C GLY A 75 -50.86 7.93 -42.72
N GLU A 76 -49.67 8.44 -43.04
CA GLU A 76 -48.40 7.67 -43.23
C GLU A 76 -47.45 7.76 -42.05
N VAL A 77 -47.90 8.26 -40.92
CA VAL A 77 -47.09 8.31 -39.68
C VAL A 77 -46.91 6.91 -39.13
N GLU A 78 -45.71 6.35 -39.20
CA GLU A 78 -45.35 5.03 -38.63
C GLU A 78 -44.82 5.18 -37.20
N ASP A 79 -44.03 6.22 -36.93
CA ASP A 79 -43.47 6.52 -35.63
C ASP A 79 -43.74 7.98 -35.23
N GLU A 80 -44.65 8.18 -34.26
CA GLU A 80 -45.02 9.52 -33.79
C GLU A 80 -43.83 10.28 -33.14
N ASN A 81 -42.77 9.57 -32.74
CA ASN A 81 -41.56 10.22 -32.19
C ASN A 81 -40.67 10.82 -33.28
N LYS A 82 -40.58 10.19 -34.46
CA LYS A 82 -39.70 10.59 -35.55
C LYS A 82 -40.44 11.30 -36.71
N GLN A 83 -41.75 11.13 -36.77
CA GLN A 83 -42.57 11.63 -37.87
C GLN A 83 -43.74 12.50 -37.38
N VAL A 84 -44.15 13.44 -38.18
CA VAL A 84 -45.29 14.30 -37.94
C VAL A 84 -46.15 14.43 -39.20
N SER A 85 -47.50 14.41 -39.06
CA SER A 85 -48.35 14.58 -40.23
C SER A 85 -48.30 16.01 -40.75
N LEU A 86 -48.45 16.17 -42.05
CA LEU A 86 -48.45 17.48 -42.73
C LEU A 86 -49.47 18.44 -42.11
N LYS A 87 -50.61 17.95 -41.68
CA LYS A 87 -51.65 18.71 -41.02
C LYS A 87 -51.25 19.23 -39.64
N GLU A 88 -50.44 18.49 -38.91
CA GLU A 88 -49.91 18.92 -37.63
C GLU A 88 -48.68 19.83 -37.77
N ALA A 89 -47.82 19.56 -38.75
CA ALA A 89 -46.69 20.40 -39.08
C ALA A 89 -47.14 21.83 -39.50
N ARG A 90 -48.17 21.93 -40.31
CA ARG A 90 -48.75 23.22 -40.72
C ARG A 90 -49.46 24.00 -39.63
N LYS A 91 -49.70 23.42 -38.45
CA LYS A 91 -50.16 24.18 -37.27
C LYS A 91 -49.03 24.91 -36.58
N ILE A 92 -47.79 24.41 -36.78
CA ILE A 92 -46.60 25.03 -36.23
C ILE A 92 -46.15 26.15 -37.17
N GLU A 93 -46.02 25.86 -38.46
CA GLU A 93 -45.67 26.81 -39.51
C GLU A 93 -46.40 26.44 -40.81
N PRO A 94 -47.15 27.36 -41.46
CA PRO A 94 -48.00 27.04 -42.60
C PRO A 94 -47.30 26.55 -43.85
N ASP A 95 -46.01 26.86 -44.00
CA ASP A 95 -45.20 26.64 -45.19
C ASP A 95 -44.54 25.27 -45.28
N TYR A 96 -44.70 24.40 -44.26
CA TYR A 96 -44.07 23.08 -44.26
C TYR A 96 -44.60 22.17 -45.36
N GLU A 97 -43.66 21.45 -46.03
CA GLU A 97 -43.93 20.45 -47.07
C GLU A 97 -43.49 19.03 -46.58
N VAL A 98 -44.02 18.01 -47.27
CA VAL A 98 -43.68 16.61 -46.99
C VAL A 98 -42.20 16.37 -47.26
N GLY A 99 -41.45 15.80 -46.31
CA GLY A 99 -40.02 15.53 -46.36
C GLY A 99 -39.15 16.59 -45.66
N GLU A 100 -39.74 17.65 -45.16
CA GLU A 100 -39.00 18.66 -44.36
C GLU A 100 -38.88 18.25 -42.87
N ASP A 101 -37.83 18.76 -42.21
CA ASP A 101 -37.62 18.57 -40.79
C ASP A 101 -38.31 19.67 -39.97
N VAL A 102 -39.13 19.26 -39.02
CA VAL A 102 -39.81 20.16 -38.09
C VAL A 102 -39.15 20.06 -36.72
N SER A 103 -38.64 21.18 -36.20
CA SER A 103 -38.15 21.30 -34.83
C SER A 103 -39.20 21.90 -33.92
N GLU A 104 -39.74 21.08 -33.05
CA GLU A 104 -40.77 21.49 -32.06
C GLU A 104 -40.14 21.64 -30.68
N ARG A 105 -40.33 22.82 -30.06
CA ARG A 105 -39.92 23.01 -28.66
C ARG A 105 -40.78 22.18 -27.73
N VAL A 106 -40.12 21.36 -26.93
CA VAL A 106 -40.77 20.46 -25.98
C VAL A 106 -40.69 21.05 -24.58
N ASP A 107 -41.85 21.16 -23.93
CA ASP A 107 -41.91 21.61 -22.54
C ASP A 107 -41.71 20.43 -21.60
N PHE A 108 -40.53 20.38 -20.98
CA PHE A 108 -40.15 19.30 -20.03
C PHE A 108 -41.10 19.18 -18.83
N ALA A 109 -41.74 20.27 -18.44
CA ALA A 109 -42.71 20.24 -17.33
C ALA A 109 -43.96 19.36 -17.64
N LYS A 110 -44.25 19.12 -18.92
CA LYS A 110 -45.33 18.26 -19.36
C LYS A 110 -45.07 16.76 -19.17
N PHE A 111 -43.82 16.33 -19.01
CA PHE A 111 -43.47 14.91 -18.80
C PHE A 111 -43.82 14.37 -17.41
N GLY A 112 -44.22 15.24 -16.51
CA GLY A 112 -44.73 14.86 -15.20
C GLY A 112 -43.65 14.61 -14.15
N ARG A 113 -44.05 14.39 -12.89
CA ARG A 113 -43.17 14.29 -11.74
C ARG A 113 -42.14 13.16 -11.85
N ARG A 114 -42.45 12.03 -12.50
CA ARG A 114 -41.52 10.91 -12.65
C ARG A 114 -40.31 11.28 -13.50
N ALA A 115 -40.50 12.04 -14.58
CA ALA A 115 -39.40 12.48 -15.44
C ALA A 115 -38.46 13.42 -14.68
N ILE A 116 -39.01 14.34 -13.90
CA ILE A 116 -38.23 15.28 -13.08
C ILE A 116 -37.44 14.54 -11.98
N LEU A 117 -38.05 13.57 -11.32
CA LEU A 117 -37.35 12.73 -10.33
C LEU A 117 -36.23 11.90 -10.96
N ASN A 118 -36.50 11.30 -12.13
CA ASN A 118 -35.48 10.54 -12.86
C ASN A 118 -34.30 11.44 -13.29
N LEU A 119 -34.59 12.64 -13.81
CA LEU A 119 -33.56 13.61 -14.16
C LEU A 119 -32.69 13.96 -12.95
N ARG A 120 -33.34 14.30 -11.84
CA ARG A 120 -32.62 14.64 -10.58
C ARG A 120 -31.73 13.49 -10.09
N GLN A 121 -32.22 12.24 -10.13
CA GLN A 121 -31.43 11.08 -9.74
C GLN A 121 -30.27 10.82 -10.70
N THR A 122 -30.50 10.91 -12.02
CA THR A 122 -29.45 10.72 -13.03
C THR A 122 -28.36 11.78 -12.89
N LEU A 123 -28.75 13.03 -12.68
CA LEU A 123 -27.81 14.14 -12.47
C LEU A 123 -26.99 13.95 -11.19
N ALA A 124 -27.64 13.62 -10.06
CA ALA A 124 -26.93 13.37 -8.82
C ALA A 124 -25.92 12.22 -8.95
N SER A 125 -26.31 11.14 -9.65
CA SER A 125 -25.42 10.02 -9.92
C SER A 125 -24.23 10.40 -10.81
N LYS A 126 -24.45 11.19 -11.85
CA LYS A 126 -23.40 11.64 -12.76
C LYS A 126 -22.43 12.62 -12.10
N ILE A 127 -22.93 13.51 -11.28
CA ILE A 127 -22.07 14.45 -10.52
C ILE A 127 -21.19 13.65 -9.54
N LEU A 128 -21.76 12.68 -8.82
CA LEU A 128 -21.00 11.81 -7.92
C LEU A 128 -19.93 11.02 -8.67
N GLU A 129 -20.25 10.50 -9.87
CA GLU A 129 -19.30 9.82 -10.74
C GLU A 129 -18.11 10.73 -11.10
N LEU A 130 -18.36 11.97 -11.51
CA LEU A 130 -17.30 12.95 -11.80
C LEU A 130 -16.47 13.32 -10.58
N GLU A 131 -17.08 13.47 -9.41
CA GLU A 131 -16.37 13.71 -8.15
C GLU A 131 -15.43 12.54 -7.83
N HIS A 132 -15.91 11.32 -7.98
CA HIS A 132 -15.11 10.12 -7.77
C HIS A 132 -13.94 10.01 -8.77
N ASP A 133 -14.18 10.27 -10.05
CA ASP A 133 -13.14 10.27 -11.08
C ASP A 133 -12.07 11.35 -10.81
N SER A 134 -12.51 12.54 -10.44
CA SER A 134 -11.61 13.64 -10.07
C SER A 134 -10.76 13.28 -8.84
N LEU A 135 -11.40 12.71 -7.81
CA LEU A 135 -10.72 12.27 -6.59
C LEU A 135 -9.71 11.15 -6.90
N TYR A 136 -10.12 10.15 -7.69
CA TYR A 136 -9.24 9.07 -8.11
C TYR A 136 -8.00 9.57 -8.85
N ASN A 137 -8.18 10.41 -9.86
CA ASN A 137 -7.08 10.95 -10.65
C ASN A 137 -6.14 11.80 -9.80
N LYS A 138 -6.68 12.65 -8.93
CA LYS A 138 -5.90 13.48 -8.02
C LYS A 138 -4.97 12.66 -7.11
N TYR A 139 -5.47 11.59 -6.51
CA TYR A 139 -4.68 10.80 -5.57
C TYR A 139 -3.85 9.70 -6.22
N LYS A 140 -4.24 9.20 -7.40
CA LYS A 140 -3.45 8.24 -8.17
C LYS A 140 -2.04 8.76 -8.47
N ASP A 141 -1.94 10.03 -8.87
CA ASP A 141 -0.65 10.67 -9.17
C ASP A 141 0.15 11.02 -7.91
N ARG A 142 -0.46 10.92 -6.74
CA ARG A 142 0.16 11.18 -5.44
C ARG A 142 0.53 9.91 -4.68
N VAL A 143 0.33 8.73 -5.24
CA VAL A 143 0.77 7.47 -4.64
C VAL A 143 2.27 7.52 -4.34
N GLY A 144 2.66 7.10 -3.15
CA GLY A 144 4.03 7.20 -2.65
C GLY A 144 4.42 8.55 -2.05
N GLN A 145 3.53 9.55 -2.02
CA GLN A 145 3.76 10.82 -1.31
C GLN A 145 3.24 10.75 0.12
N VAL A 146 3.90 11.49 1.02
CA VAL A 146 3.41 11.67 2.39
C VAL A 146 2.35 12.75 2.42
N ILE A 147 1.27 12.47 3.13
CA ILE A 147 0.20 13.41 3.42
C ILE A 147 0.05 13.57 4.94
N ALA A 148 -0.26 14.79 5.37
CA ALA A 148 -0.71 15.07 6.72
C ALA A 148 -2.25 15.12 6.69
N ALA A 149 -2.90 14.41 7.60
CA ALA A 149 -4.35 14.33 7.66
C ALA A 149 -4.82 14.28 9.11
N GLU A 150 -5.99 14.84 9.39
CA GLU A 150 -6.58 14.87 10.73
C GLU A 150 -7.40 13.60 10.98
N VAL A 151 -7.24 13.00 12.14
CA VAL A 151 -8.04 11.84 12.57
C VAL A 151 -9.48 12.27 12.81
N TYR A 152 -10.37 11.85 11.93
CA TYR A 152 -11.80 12.12 12.03
C TYR A 152 -12.53 11.11 12.92
N GLN A 153 -12.27 9.81 12.69
CA GLN A 153 -12.89 8.73 13.47
C GLN A 153 -11.99 7.49 13.54
N VAL A 154 -11.96 6.86 14.73
CA VAL A 154 -11.21 5.63 14.96
C VAL A 154 -12.18 4.47 15.08
N TRP A 155 -12.06 3.49 14.18
CA TRP A 155 -12.81 2.25 14.21
C TRP A 155 -11.92 1.05 14.57
N LYS A 156 -12.52 -0.08 14.84
CA LYS A 156 -11.79 -1.30 15.23
C LYS A 156 -10.83 -1.80 14.13
N ARG A 157 -11.21 -1.64 12.87
CA ARG A 157 -10.46 -2.17 11.71
C ARG A 157 -9.67 -1.14 10.94
N GLU A 158 -10.00 0.13 11.10
CA GLU A 158 -9.41 1.24 10.34
C GLU A 158 -9.56 2.56 11.07
N VAL A 159 -8.77 3.52 10.68
CA VAL A 159 -8.89 4.92 11.10
C VAL A 159 -9.28 5.74 9.88
N LEU A 160 -10.36 6.48 10.00
CA LEU A 160 -10.78 7.47 9.01
C LEU A 160 -10.08 8.78 9.33
N VAL A 161 -9.39 9.32 8.34
CA VAL A 161 -8.73 10.62 8.44
C VAL A 161 -9.22 11.52 7.31
N VAL A 162 -9.11 12.83 7.50
CA VAL A 162 -9.49 13.83 6.50
C VAL A 162 -8.29 14.73 6.21
N ASP A 163 -8.13 15.06 4.93
CA ASP A 163 -7.12 16.04 4.53
C ASP A 163 -7.64 17.48 4.65
N ASP A 164 -6.83 18.45 4.24
CA ASP A 164 -7.13 19.89 4.26
C ASP A 164 -8.30 20.30 3.34
N GLU A 165 -8.67 19.45 2.38
CA GLU A 165 -9.81 19.66 1.49
C GLU A 165 -11.06 18.86 1.93
N ASN A 166 -11.03 18.23 3.11
CA ASN A 166 -12.07 17.35 3.66
C ASN A 166 -12.31 16.08 2.83
N ASN A 167 -11.31 15.59 2.09
CA ASN A 167 -11.40 14.29 1.47
C ASN A 167 -11.15 13.18 2.51
N GLU A 168 -11.94 12.12 2.43
CA GLU A 168 -11.82 10.97 3.32
C GLU A 168 -10.73 10.03 2.85
N LEU A 169 -9.83 9.69 3.78
CA LEU A 169 -8.71 8.78 3.57
C LEU A 169 -8.77 7.68 4.64
N ILE A 170 -8.34 6.49 4.29
CA ILE A 170 -8.47 5.32 5.16
C ILE A 170 -7.08 4.81 5.54
N LEU A 171 -6.85 4.62 6.84
CA LEU A 171 -5.68 3.94 7.37
C LEU A 171 -6.10 2.59 7.98
N PRO A 172 -6.02 1.48 7.22
CA PRO A 172 -6.41 0.15 7.67
C PRO A 172 -5.55 -0.32 8.85
N LYS A 173 -6.07 -1.21 9.68
CA LYS A 173 -5.34 -1.74 10.85
C LYS A 173 -4.03 -2.42 10.49
N ALA A 174 -3.96 -3.09 9.35
CA ALA A 174 -2.74 -3.73 8.84
C ALA A 174 -1.64 -2.73 8.47
N GLU A 175 -2.03 -1.49 8.15
CA GLU A 175 -1.14 -0.40 7.74
C GLU A 175 -0.81 0.56 8.89
N GLN A 176 -1.21 0.23 10.12
CA GLN A 176 -0.90 0.98 11.33
C GLN A 176 0.33 0.39 12.02
N ILE A 177 1.21 1.24 12.54
CA ILE A 177 2.28 0.78 13.44
C ILE A 177 1.63 0.24 14.73
N PRO A 178 2.03 -0.94 15.22
CA PRO A 178 1.36 -1.55 16.38
C PRO A 178 1.32 -0.68 17.66
N ALA A 179 2.31 0.20 17.81
CA ALA A 179 2.44 1.11 18.96
C ALA A 179 1.71 2.44 18.77
N ASP A 180 1.16 2.72 17.58
CA ASP A 180 0.43 3.97 17.32
C ASP A 180 -0.88 4.03 18.10
N VAL A 181 -1.13 5.20 18.68
CA VAL A 181 -2.39 5.54 19.34
C VAL A 181 -3.00 6.74 18.63
N TYR A 182 -4.20 6.58 18.10
CA TYR A 182 -4.90 7.62 17.35
C TYR A 182 -6.02 8.23 18.17
N ARG A 183 -6.10 9.56 18.19
CA ARG A 183 -7.17 10.30 18.85
C ARG A 183 -7.82 11.26 17.86
N LYS A 184 -9.14 11.39 17.96
CA LYS A 184 -9.89 12.33 17.12
C LYS A 184 -9.34 13.75 17.27
N GLY A 185 -9.12 14.43 16.12
CA GLY A 185 -8.58 15.79 16.05
C GLY A 185 -7.04 15.85 16.04
N GLU A 186 -6.33 14.72 16.14
CA GLU A 186 -4.88 14.69 15.99
C GLU A 186 -4.50 14.62 14.51
N THR A 187 -3.47 15.37 14.12
CA THR A 187 -2.90 15.27 12.78
C THR A 187 -1.86 14.15 12.74
N ILE A 188 -1.99 13.25 11.78
CA ILE A 188 -1.04 12.17 11.51
C ILE A 188 -0.39 12.34 10.15
N ARG A 189 0.81 11.80 9.99
CA ARG A 189 1.50 11.69 8.71
C ARG A 189 1.48 10.23 8.25
N ALA A 190 1.17 10.00 6.99
CA ALA A 190 1.20 8.67 6.38
C ALA A 190 1.50 8.79 4.89
N VAL A 191 1.97 7.72 4.27
CA VAL A 191 2.13 7.66 2.81
C VAL A 191 0.83 7.20 2.16
N ILE A 192 0.52 7.74 1.00
CA ILE A 192 -0.55 7.22 0.15
C ILE A 192 -0.02 5.93 -0.48
N GLU A 193 -0.50 4.79 -0.01
CA GLU A 193 -0.03 3.48 -0.45
C GLU A 193 -0.63 3.09 -1.79
N ARG A 194 -1.95 3.26 -1.92
CA ARG A 194 -2.70 2.97 -3.14
C ARG A 194 -4.05 3.66 -3.14
N VAL A 195 -4.65 3.72 -4.32
CA VAL A 195 -6.02 4.19 -4.51
C VAL A 195 -6.82 3.05 -5.12
N ASP A 196 -7.71 2.48 -4.34
CA ASP A 196 -8.62 1.41 -4.79
C ASP A 196 -9.88 2.05 -5.38
N ASN A 197 -10.28 1.65 -6.60
CA ASN A 197 -11.51 2.14 -7.24
C ASN A 197 -12.47 0.98 -7.48
N GLU A 198 -13.20 0.59 -6.44
CA GLU A 198 -14.22 -0.44 -6.52
C GLU A 198 -15.59 0.20 -6.77
N ASN A 199 -16.28 -0.24 -7.83
CA ASN A 199 -17.61 0.27 -8.22
C ASN A 199 -17.68 1.80 -8.36
N ASN A 200 -16.64 2.38 -8.94
CA ASN A 200 -16.50 3.83 -9.10
C ASN A 200 -16.56 4.62 -7.77
N ASN A 201 -16.11 4.00 -6.70
CA ASN A 201 -15.98 4.62 -5.38
C ASN A 201 -14.51 4.57 -4.93
N PRO A 202 -13.71 5.62 -5.20
CA PRO A 202 -12.29 5.64 -4.89
C PRO A 202 -12.06 5.66 -3.37
N LYS A 203 -11.23 4.71 -2.91
CA LYS A 203 -10.76 4.65 -1.54
C LYS A 203 -9.27 4.91 -1.52
N ILE A 204 -8.85 5.97 -0.86
CA ILE A 204 -7.45 6.33 -0.71
C ILE A 204 -6.92 5.61 0.52
N ILE A 205 -6.01 4.66 0.31
CA ILE A 205 -5.44 3.85 1.38
C ILE A 205 -4.10 4.43 1.79
N LEU A 206 -3.99 4.75 3.06
CA LEU A 206 -2.78 5.24 3.70
C LEU A 206 -2.02 4.10 4.37
N SER A 207 -0.70 4.25 4.46
CA SER A 207 0.17 3.34 5.21
C SER A 207 1.18 4.11 6.07
N ARG A 208 1.42 3.59 7.27
CA ARG A 208 2.53 3.97 8.15
C ARG A 208 3.54 2.82 8.31
N THR A 209 3.19 1.62 7.80
CA THR A 209 4.03 0.42 7.82
C THR A 209 4.90 0.28 6.57
N SER A 210 4.52 0.92 5.46
CA SER A 210 5.23 0.87 4.18
C SER A 210 6.68 1.34 4.29
N PRO A 211 7.64 0.65 3.66
CA PRO A 211 9.02 1.15 3.51
C PRO A 211 9.10 2.52 2.84
N MET A 212 8.15 2.81 1.94
CA MET A 212 8.06 4.10 1.26
C MET A 212 7.83 5.26 2.25
N PHE A 213 7.08 5.03 3.33
CA PHE A 213 6.88 6.04 4.37
C PHE A 213 8.20 6.44 5.02
N LEU A 214 9.02 5.46 5.40
CA LEU A 214 10.37 5.71 5.95
C LEU A 214 11.28 6.42 4.93
N GLN A 215 11.23 6.01 3.66
CA GLN A 215 11.99 6.66 2.60
C GLN A 215 11.64 8.15 2.48
N ARG A 216 10.36 8.48 2.45
CA ARG A 216 9.91 9.88 2.34
C ARG A 216 10.24 10.72 3.57
N LEU A 217 10.22 10.11 4.75
CA LEU A 217 10.68 10.79 5.97
C LEU A 217 12.17 11.12 5.90
N LEU A 218 13.00 10.20 5.38
CA LEU A 218 14.42 10.44 5.16
C LEU A 218 14.68 11.53 4.12
N GLU A 219 13.94 11.51 3.01
CA GLU A 219 14.04 12.54 1.96
C GLU A 219 13.69 13.93 2.50
N ALA A 220 12.77 14.01 3.47
CA ALA A 220 12.41 15.29 4.09
C ALA A 220 13.43 15.79 5.12
N GLU A 221 14.10 14.88 5.84
CA GLU A 221 15.03 15.21 6.93
C GLU A 221 16.51 15.31 6.47
N VAL A 222 16.86 14.70 5.34
CA VAL A 222 18.23 14.61 4.82
C VAL A 222 18.35 15.33 3.50
N PRO A 223 18.86 16.58 3.48
CA PRO A 223 18.97 17.37 2.25
C PRO A 223 19.79 16.67 1.15
N GLU A 224 20.82 15.94 1.50
CA GLU A 224 21.69 15.22 0.57
C GLU A 224 20.93 14.12 -0.20
N ILE A 225 19.86 13.55 0.39
CA ILE A 225 18.95 12.62 -0.30
C ILE A 225 18.02 13.41 -1.23
N ALA A 226 17.44 14.50 -0.74
CA ALA A 226 16.53 15.35 -1.52
C ALA A 226 17.23 15.95 -2.76
N GLU A 227 18.51 16.28 -2.65
CA GLU A 227 19.34 16.81 -3.74
C GLU A 227 19.87 15.71 -4.67
N GLY A 228 19.62 14.43 -4.36
CA GLY A 228 20.07 13.29 -5.16
C GLY A 228 21.56 12.95 -5.04
N LEU A 229 22.26 13.50 -4.05
CA LEU A 229 23.67 13.17 -3.76
C LEU A 229 23.83 11.83 -3.07
N ILE A 230 22.81 11.43 -2.30
CA ILE A 230 22.70 10.12 -1.64
C ILE A 230 21.45 9.42 -2.14
N ALA A 231 21.59 8.16 -2.54
CA ALA A 231 20.49 7.30 -2.91
C ALA A 231 20.19 6.26 -1.82
N ILE A 232 18.92 6.08 -1.51
CA ILE A 232 18.45 4.94 -0.72
C ILE A 232 18.30 3.76 -1.69
N ARG A 233 19.13 2.74 -1.54
CA ARG A 233 19.16 1.57 -2.41
C ARG A 233 18.17 0.50 -1.98
N ARG A 234 18.07 0.24 -0.67
CA ARG A 234 17.17 -0.77 -0.11
C ARG A 234 16.72 -0.37 1.28
N ILE A 235 15.52 -0.79 1.63
CA ILE A 235 14.93 -0.64 2.97
C ILE A 235 14.33 -1.98 3.38
N ALA A 236 14.72 -2.45 4.56
CA ALA A 236 14.06 -3.56 5.24
C ALA A 236 13.50 -3.04 6.56
N ARG A 237 12.21 -3.30 6.83
CA ARG A 237 11.51 -2.71 7.97
C ARG A 237 10.60 -3.71 8.67
N ILE A 238 10.63 -3.69 9.98
CA ILE A 238 9.63 -4.31 10.85
C ILE A 238 8.99 -3.16 11.63
N PRO A 239 7.77 -2.74 11.22
CA PRO A 239 7.15 -1.51 11.71
C PRO A 239 7.03 -1.44 13.22
N GLY A 240 7.49 -0.32 13.81
CA GLY A 240 7.45 -0.08 15.24
C GLY A 240 8.55 -0.78 16.06
N GLU A 241 9.41 -1.59 15.41
CA GLU A 241 10.51 -2.29 16.09
C GLU A 241 11.87 -1.83 15.58
N ARG A 242 12.17 -2.14 14.31
CA ARG A 242 13.49 -1.84 13.72
C ARG A 242 13.43 -1.77 12.21
N ALA A 243 14.26 -0.91 11.62
CA ALA A 243 14.51 -0.82 10.19
C ALA A 243 16.01 -0.85 9.89
N LYS A 244 16.38 -1.39 8.73
CA LYS A 244 17.71 -1.28 8.14
C LYS A 244 17.63 -0.64 6.77
N ILE A 245 18.53 0.32 6.51
CA ILE A 245 18.53 1.10 5.28
C ILE A 245 19.92 1.02 4.67
N ALA A 246 19.99 0.67 3.40
CA ALA A 246 21.22 0.69 2.62
C ALA A 246 21.28 1.95 1.75
N VAL A 247 22.24 2.80 1.99
CA VAL A 247 22.45 4.08 1.30
C VAL A 247 23.75 4.09 0.53
N GLU A 248 23.77 4.82 -0.57
CA GLU A 248 24.95 5.00 -1.42
C GLU A 248 25.12 6.48 -1.75
N SER A 249 26.35 6.97 -1.65
CA SER A 249 26.69 8.33 -2.11
C SER A 249 27.24 8.31 -3.53
N PHE A 250 26.85 9.30 -4.33
CA PHE A 250 27.43 9.55 -5.66
C PHE A 250 28.63 10.52 -5.61
N ASP A 251 28.91 11.11 -4.44
CA ASP A 251 30.08 11.94 -4.19
C ASP A 251 30.96 11.27 -3.13
N ASP A 252 32.20 10.90 -3.50
CA ASP A 252 33.18 10.23 -2.62
C ASP A 252 33.54 11.05 -1.38
N ARG A 253 33.27 12.36 -1.38
CA ARG A 253 33.53 13.26 -0.25
C ARG A 253 32.43 13.23 0.81
N ILE A 254 31.28 12.61 0.52
CA ILE A 254 30.12 12.56 1.40
C ILE A 254 30.03 11.17 2.03
N ASP A 255 30.13 11.10 3.35
CA ASP A 255 29.78 9.87 4.08
C ASP A 255 28.25 9.70 4.12
N PRO A 256 27.69 8.73 3.38
CA PRO A 256 26.24 8.57 3.27
C PRO A 256 25.60 8.16 4.61
N VAL A 257 26.31 7.42 5.45
CA VAL A 257 25.80 6.99 6.76
C VAL A 257 25.79 8.17 7.73
N GLY A 258 26.89 8.90 7.81
CA GLY A 258 27.00 10.08 8.67
C GLY A 258 25.99 11.18 8.31
N ALA A 259 25.76 11.41 7.01
CA ALA A 259 24.79 12.37 6.52
C ALA A 259 23.35 12.00 6.90
N CYS A 260 22.97 10.73 6.75
CA CYS A 260 21.64 10.25 7.14
C CYS A 260 21.40 10.27 8.65
N VAL A 261 22.40 9.87 9.44
CA VAL A 261 22.30 9.84 10.92
C VAL A 261 22.32 11.25 11.50
N GLY A 262 23.15 12.11 10.95
CA GLY A 262 23.36 13.46 11.44
C GLY A 262 24.21 13.53 12.71
N VAL A 263 24.58 14.74 13.11
CA VAL A 263 25.42 14.96 14.31
C VAL A 263 24.70 14.41 15.56
N LYS A 264 25.33 13.45 16.24
CA LYS A 264 24.75 12.76 17.42
C LYS A 264 23.34 12.17 17.18
N GLY A 265 23.06 11.78 15.95
CA GLY A 265 21.76 11.19 15.59
C GLY A 265 20.62 12.19 15.42
N SER A 266 20.91 13.49 15.30
CA SER A 266 19.87 14.54 15.30
C SER A 266 18.81 14.38 14.19
N ARG A 267 19.20 13.93 13.00
CA ARG A 267 18.28 13.72 11.87
C ARG A 267 17.44 12.46 12.05
N VAL A 268 18.09 11.34 12.40
CA VAL A 268 17.39 10.06 12.60
C VAL A 268 16.43 10.10 13.78
N HIS A 269 16.76 10.83 14.88
CA HIS A 269 15.89 10.90 16.07
C HIS A 269 14.50 11.48 15.78
N GLY A 270 14.39 12.45 14.85
CA GLY A 270 13.09 12.97 14.42
C GLY A 270 12.23 11.88 13.78
N ILE A 271 12.83 11.08 12.90
CA ILE A 271 12.16 9.98 12.20
C ILE A 271 11.82 8.84 13.18
N VAL A 272 12.76 8.46 14.06
CA VAL A 272 12.52 7.43 15.09
C VAL A 272 11.32 7.79 15.97
N ARG A 273 11.18 9.06 16.35
CA ARG A 273 10.03 9.54 17.14
C ARG A 273 8.72 9.46 16.35
N GLU A 274 8.73 9.83 15.07
CA GLU A 274 7.56 9.72 14.20
C GLU A 274 7.09 8.27 14.03
N LEU A 275 8.04 7.32 14.02
CA LEU A 275 7.79 5.89 13.84
C LEU A 275 7.62 5.13 15.18
N CYS A 276 7.17 5.81 16.24
CA CYS A 276 6.92 5.20 17.56
C CYS A 276 8.12 4.47 18.15
N ASN A 277 9.31 5.10 18.10
CA ASN A 277 10.59 4.59 18.59
C ASN A 277 11.14 3.38 17.81
N GLU A 278 10.80 3.24 16.54
CA GLU A 278 11.42 2.28 15.63
C GLU A 278 12.92 2.60 15.46
N ASN A 279 13.79 1.66 15.81
CA ASN A 279 15.24 1.83 15.67
C ASN A 279 15.65 1.76 14.20
N ILE A 280 16.48 2.70 13.73
CA ILE A 280 16.90 2.79 12.34
C ILE A 280 18.40 2.58 12.24
N ASP A 281 18.81 1.49 11.57
CA ASP A 281 20.21 1.20 11.24
C ASP A 281 20.48 1.64 9.81
N VAL A 282 21.45 2.51 9.61
CA VAL A 282 21.90 2.96 8.29
C VAL A 282 23.22 2.29 7.96
N ILE A 283 23.32 1.65 6.81
CA ILE A 283 24.54 1.01 6.31
C ILE A 283 24.88 1.53 4.91
N CYS A 284 26.16 1.51 4.58
CA CYS A 284 26.60 1.85 3.24
C CYS A 284 26.36 0.68 2.28
N TYR A 285 25.64 0.93 1.19
CA TYR A 285 25.39 -0.05 0.13
C TYR A 285 26.70 -0.41 -0.61
N THR A 286 26.76 -1.60 -1.14
CA THR A 286 27.84 -2.05 -2.04
C THR A 286 27.31 -3.15 -2.97
N GLY A 287 27.81 -3.18 -4.19
CA GLY A 287 27.53 -4.24 -5.16
C GLY A 287 28.21 -5.59 -4.83
N ASN A 288 29.18 -5.60 -3.91
CA ASN A 288 29.80 -6.84 -3.44
C ASN A 288 28.89 -7.53 -2.42
N THR A 289 28.30 -8.66 -2.78
CA THR A 289 27.33 -9.41 -1.97
C THR A 289 27.91 -9.80 -0.60
N LYS A 290 29.14 -10.28 -0.53
CA LYS A 290 29.78 -10.67 0.75
C LYS A 290 29.90 -9.46 1.69
N LEU A 291 30.40 -8.36 1.17
CA LEU A 291 30.58 -7.13 1.95
C LEU A 291 29.22 -6.53 2.34
N PHE A 292 28.20 -6.67 1.48
CA PHE A 292 26.86 -6.17 1.78
C PHE A 292 26.22 -6.97 2.91
N ILE A 293 26.30 -8.30 2.88
CA ILE A 293 25.82 -9.17 3.96
C ILE A 293 26.55 -8.88 5.27
N GLN A 294 27.87 -8.72 5.21
CA GLN A 294 28.68 -8.37 6.37
C GLN A 294 28.22 -7.04 7.01
N ARG A 295 28.00 -6.00 6.19
CA ARG A 295 27.48 -4.70 6.66
C ARG A 295 26.06 -4.82 7.20
N ALA A 296 25.22 -5.63 6.56
CA ALA A 296 23.83 -5.84 6.99
C ALA A 296 23.72 -6.52 8.36
N LEU A 297 24.67 -7.36 8.73
CA LEU A 297 24.74 -8.03 10.05
C LEU A 297 25.34 -7.16 11.15
N SER A 298 25.83 -5.94 10.82
CA SER A 298 26.31 -5.01 11.86
C SER A 298 25.30 -4.90 13.03
N PRO A 299 25.77 -4.84 14.30
CA PRO A 299 27.18 -4.62 14.75
C PRO A 299 28.06 -5.88 14.82
N ALA A 300 27.54 -7.08 14.49
CA ALA A 300 28.31 -8.31 14.56
C ALA A 300 29.50 -8.32 13.58
N LYS A 301 30.63 -8.85 14.04
CA LYS A 301 31.84 -9.02 13.22
C LYS A 301 31.86 -10.40 12.60
N VAL A 302 31.75 -10.46 11.28
CA VAL A 302 31.72 -11.70 10.51
C VAL A 302 33.16 -12.14 10.21
N SER A 303 33.48 -13.39 10.48
CA SER A 303 34.79 -13.99 10.16
C SER A 303 34.88 -14.44 8.71
N SER A 304 33.90 -15.21 8.23
CA SER A 304 33.85 -15.65 6.83
C SER A 304 32.41 -15.82 6.34
N ILE A 305 32.25 -15.76 5.01
CA ILE A 305 30.95 -15.92 4.35
C ILE A 305 31.11 -16.83 3.14
N LYS A 306 30.29 -17.87 3.08
CA LYS A 306 30.10 -18.70 1.88
C LYS A 306 28.75 -18.31 1.26
N ILE A 307 28.74 -18.06 -0.04
CA ILE A 307 27.55 -17.64 -0.78
C ILE A 307 27.18 -18.71 -1.80
N ASP A 308 25.91 -19.07 -1.80
CA ASP A 308 25.26 -19.81 -2.85
C ASP A 308 24.35 -18.83 -3.62
N GLU A 309 24.82 -18.39 -4.77
CA GLU A 309 24.10 -17.42 -5.61
C GLU A 309 22.86 -18.03 -6.27
N GLU A 310 22.89 -19.33 -6.58
CA GLU A 310 21.78 -20.02 -7.24
C GLU A 310 20.55 -20.11 -6.33
N ASN A 311 20.77 -20.46 -5.06
CA ASN A 311 19.71 -20.60 -4.06
C ASN A 311 19.50 -19.35 -3.21
N LYS A 312 20.25 -18.27 -3.46
CA LYS A 312 20.27 -17.03 -2.64
C LYS A 312 20.44 -17.34 -1.15
N LYS A 313 21.40 -18.18 -0.81
CA LYS A 313 21.75 -18.52 0.56
C LYS A 313 23.14 -18.01 0.90
N ALA A 314 23.32 -17.63 2.16
CA ALA A 314 24.60 -17.23 2.69
C ALA A 314 24.85 -17.91 4.04
N GLU A 315 25.90 -18.69 4.14
CA GLU A 315 26.40 -19.25 5.37
C GLU A 315 27.43 -18.29 5.97
N VAL A 316 27.15 -17.81 7.16
CA VAL A 316 27.95 -16.79 7.83
C VAL A 316 28.58 -17.41 9.07
N TYR A 317 29.91 -17.39 9.12
CA TYR A 317 30.70 -17.93 10.24
C TYR A 317 31.17 -16.79 11.13
N LEU A 318 30.90 -16.90 12.42
CA LEU A 318 31.21 -15.89 13.44
C LEU A 318 31.80 -16.54 14.68
N LYS A 319 32.60 -15.76 15.39
CA LYS A 319 33.03 -16.14 16.73
C LYS A 319 31.83 -16.34 17.67
N PRO A 320 31.91 -17.24 18.67
CA PRO A 320 30.80 -17.51 19.58
C PRO A 320 30.18 -16.28 20.23
N GLU A 321 31.01 -15.29 20.58
CA GLU A 321 30.61 -14.02 21.18
C GLU A 321 29.80 -13.09 20.25
N GLU A 322 30.00 -13.20 18.94
CA GLU A 322 29.36 -12.38 17.91
C GLU A 322 28.00 -12.97 17.42
N VAL A 323 27.75 -14.26 17.64
CA VAL A 323 26.53 -14.94 17.16
C VAL A 323 25.27 -14.27 17.71
N SER A 324 25.26 -13.95 19.00
CA SER A 324 24.11 -13.30 19.63
C SER A 324 23.85 -11.91 19.05
N LEU A 325 24.90 -11.19 18.66
CA LEU A 325 24.79 -9.87 18.02
C LEU A 325 24.26 -9.99 16.57
N ALA A 326 24.71 -11.01 15.83
CA ALA A 326 24.25 -11.27 14.47
C ALA A 326 22.76 -11.64 14.44
N ILE A 327 22.31 -12.47 15.35
CA ILE A 327 20.90 -12.85 15.50
C ILE A 327 20.09 -11.63 15.97
N GLY A 328 20.58 -10.95 16.98
CA GLY A 328 19.91 -9.83 17.63
C GLY A 328 18.71 -10.25 18.48
N ARG A 329 18.12 -9.26 19.16
CA ARG A 329 16.94 -9.50 20.01
C ARG A 329 15.80 -10.07 19.17
N SER A 330 15.23 -11.19 19.58
CA SER A 330 14.13 -11.90 18.90
C SER A 330 14.41 -12.23 17.43
N GLY A 331 15.68 -12.34 17.03
CA GLY A 331 16.07 -12.61 15.64
C GLY A 331 15.88 -11.44 14.67
N LEU A 332 15.63 -10.22 15.17
CA LEU A 332 15.33 -9.07 14.34
C LEU A 332 16.50 -8.66 13.43
N ASN A 333 17.75 -8.76 13.95
CA ASN A 333 18.91 -8.32 13.17
C ASN A 333 19.14 -9.20 11.94
N ILE A 334 19.15 -10.53 12.12
CA ILE A 334 19.31 -11.48 11.00
C ILE A 334 18.13 -11.42 10.03
N LYS A 335 16.90 -11.30 10.53
CA LYS A 335 15.70 -11.19 9.71
C LYS A 335 15.74 -9.94 8.81
N LEU A 336 16.09 -8.79 9.38
CA LEU A 336 16.25 -7.55 8.62
C LEU A 336 17.42 -7.61 7.64
N ALA A 337 18.53 -8.22 8.02
CA ALA A 337 19.66 -8.43 7.13
C ALA A 337 19.27 -9.32 5.93
N SER A 338 18.54 -10.40 6.17
CA SER A 338 18.03 -11.26 5.10
C SER A 338 17.07 -10.53 4.17
N LEU A 339 16.13 -9.74 4.71
CA LEU A 339 15.20 -8.94 3.91
C LEU A 339 15.93 -7.86 3.09
N LEU A 340 16.93 -7.21 3.68
CA LEU A 340 17.69 -6.13 3.03
C LEU A 340 18.57 -6.64 1.89
N THR A 341 19.21 -7.79 2.09
CA THR A 341 20.15 -8.39 1.14
C THR A 341 19.47 -9.29 0.11
N GLU A 342 18.23 -9.76 0.39
CA GLU A 342 17.50 -10.76 -0.39
C GLU A 342 18.16 -12.14 -0.39
N TYR A 343 18.97 -12.43 0.65
CA TYR A 343 19.58 -13.71 0.88
C TYR A 343 19.05 -14.34 2.17
N THR A 344 18.83 -15.65 2.16
CA THR A 344 18.61 -16.40 3.40
C THR A 344 19.96 -16.54 4.10
N ILE A 345 20.06 -15.99 5.30
CA ILE A 345 21.33 -15.95 6.06
C ILE A 345 21.26 -17.01 7.16
N ASP A 346 22.14 -17.98 7.10
CA ASP A 346 22.35 -18.99 8.14
C ASP A 346 23.64 -18.66 8.91
N VAL A 347 23.53 -18.67 10.24
CA VAL A 347 24.64 -18.28 11.14
C VAL A 347 25.22 -19.52 11.79
N PHE A 348 26.53 -19.69 11.63
CA PHE A 348 27.33 -20.77 12.20
C PHE A 348 28.39 -20.23 13.16
N ARG A 349 28.70 -21.00 14.18
CA ARG A 349 29.84 -20.70 15.06
C ARG A 349 31.12 -21.11 14.34
N GLU A 350 32.12 -20.26 14.42
CA GLU A 350 33.49 -20.62 14.02
C GLU A 350 34.07 -21.53 15.11
N VAL A 351 34.44 -22.71 14.71
CA VAL A 351 35.19 -23.61 15.60
C VAL A 351 36.64 -23.13 15.55
N SER A 352 37.22 -22.75 16.67
CA SER A 352 38.65 -22.38 16.72
C SER A 352 39.49 -23.60 16.38
N GLU A 353 40.60 -23.39 15.65
CA GLU A 353 41.54 -24.47 15.38
C GLU A 353 42.11 -25.10 16.68
N GLU A 354 42.13 -24.29 17.75
CA GLU A 354 42.53 -24.76 19.09
C GLU A 354 41.50 -25.72 19.72
N ASP A 355 40.19 -25.56 19.41
CA ASP A 355 39.13 -26.45 19.85
C ASP A 355 39.03 -27.72 18.97
N ALA A 356 39.46 -27.64 17.70
CA ALA A 356 39.44 -28.76 16.78
C ALA A 356 40.63 -29.73 16.97
N ASP A 357 41.80 -29.22 17.41
CA ASP A 357 42.99 -30.06 17.63
C ASP A 357 42.95 -30.79 18.97
N GLU A 358 42.03 -30.44 19.90
CA GLU A 358 41.88 -31.09 21.19
C GLU A 358 40.57 -31.89 21.39
N ASP A 359 39.66 -31.87 20.41
CA ASP A 359 38.37 -32.57 20.53
C ASP A 359 38.39 -33.87 19.73
N ILE A 360 38.08 -34.96 20.40
CA ILE A 360 38.14 -36.31 19.86
C ILE A 360 36.73 -36.80 19.52
N TYR A 361 36.56 -37.35 18.31
CA TYR A 361 35.26 -37.90 17.93
C TYR A 361 34.91 -39.16 18.75
N LEU A 362 33.65 -39.31 19.12
CA LEU A 362 33.20 -40.48 19.90
C LEU A 362 33.51 -41.83 19.24
N ASP A 363 33.65 -41.88 17.92
CA ASP A 363 34.01 -43.09 17.21
C ASP A 363 35.40 -43.61 17.56
N GLU A 364 36.30 -42.77 18.04
CA GLU A 364 37.66 -43.18 18.46
C GLU A 364 37.64 -43.94 19.77
N PHE A 365 36.55 -43.83 20.54
CA PHE A 365 36.35 -44.56 21.79
C PHE A 365 35.54 -45.89 21.62
N ALA A 366 35.38 -46.37 20.38
CA ALA A 366 34.64 -47.60 20.11
C ALA A 366 35.24 -48.86 20.75
N ASP A 367 36.53 -48.81 21.18
CA ASP A 367 37.18 -49.88 21.89
C ASP A 367 36.90 -49.88 23.42
N GLU A 368 36.43 -48.72 23.94
CA GLU A 368 36.21 -48.50 25.40
C GLU A 368 34.74 -48.25 25.74
N ILE A 369 33.95 -47.80 24.77
CA ILE A 369 32.52 -47.51 24.88
C ILE A 369 31.74 -48.34 23.85
N ASP A 370 30.69 -49.01 24.33
CA ASP A 370 29.84 -49.79 23.44
C ASP A 370 29.26 -48.96 22.28
N GLN A 371 29.33 -49.49 21.07
CA GLN A 371 28.91 -48.80 19.82
C GLN A 371 27.46 -48.29 19.90
N TRP A 372 26.54 -49.03 20.50
CA TRP A 372 25.14 -48.62 20.64
C TRP A 372 24.98 -47.37 21.53
N VAL A 373 25.87 -47.20 22.51
CA VAL A 373 25.90 -46.01 23.40
C VAL A 373 26.42 -44.80 22.59
N ILE A 374 27.48 -45.01 21.80
CA ILE A 374 28.00 -43.98 20.90
C ILE A 374 26.93 -43.53 19.90
N ASP A 375 26.22 -44.47 19.28
CA ASP A 375 25.16 -44.17 18.33
C ASP A 375 23.97 -43.44 18.99
N ALA A 376 23.61 -43.79 20.23
CA ALA A 376 22.58 -43.12 20.99
C ALA A 376 22.95 -41.64 21.31
N ILE A 377 24.18 -41.40 21.73
CA ILE A 377 24.68 -40.03 22.02
C ILE A 377 24.80 -39.19 20.73
N LYS A 378 25.26 -39.77 19.64
CA LYS A 378 25.27 -39.10 18.33
C LYS A 378 23.85 -38.80 17.83
N GLY A 379 22.89 -39.65 18.11
CA GLY A 379 21.47 -39.46 17.75
C GLY A 379 20.87 -38.20 18.38
N ILE A 380 21.43 -37.68 19.46
CA ILE A 380 21.03 -36.41 20.09
C ILE A 380 21.91 -35.22 19.67
N GLY A 381 22.82 -35.41 18.69
CA GLY A 381 23.65 -34.34 18.09
C GLY A 381 24.95 -34.04 18.86
N LEU A 382 25.46 -34.99 19.65
CA LEU A 382 26.74 -34.90 20.36
C LEU A 382 27.75 -35.87 19.73
N ASP A 383 28.60 -35.38 18.81
CA ASP A 383 29.50 -36.20 18.01
C ASP A 383 30.93 -36.28 18.59
N THR A 384 31.26 -35.43 19.60
CA THR A 384 32.60 -35.31 20.13
C THR A 384 32.65 -35.45 21.65
N ALA A 385 33.79 -35.88 22.19
CA ALA A 385 34.03 -36.14 23.59
C ALA A 385 33.82 -34.92 24.47
N LYS A 386 34.30 -33.74 24.02
CA LYS A 386 34.08 -32.47 24.75
C LYS A 386 32.61 -32.06 24.77
N ALA A 387 31.87 -32.26 23.64
CA ALA A 387 30.45 -31.97 23.59
C ALA A 387 29.66 -32.81 24.63
N VAL A 388 30.01 -34.06 24.80
CA VAL A 388 29.42 -34.96 25.81
C VAL A 388 29.78 -34.52 27.22
N LEU A 389 31.05 -34.18 27.46
CA LEU A 389 31.52 -33.75 28.78
C LEU A 389 30.89 -32.41 29.25
N ASN A 390 30.54 -31.54 28.30
CA ASN A 390 29.86 -30.27 28.55
C ASN A 390 28.33 -30.36 28.61
N ALA A 391 27.76 -31.52 28.23
CA ALA A 391 26.32 -31.71 28.29
C ALA A 391 25.87 -32.01 29.73
N PRO A 392 24.69 -31.54 30.18
CA PRO A 392 24.12 -31.90 31.47
C PRO A 392 23.86 -33.41 31.52
N ARG A 393 24.23 -34.06 32.64
CA ARG A 393 24.06 -35.50 32.84
C ARG A 393 22.61 -35.96 32.60
N ASP A 394 21.66 -35.19 33.11
CA ASP A 394 20.23 -35.47 33.00
C ASP A 394 19.76 -35.48 31.50
N MET A 395 20.40 -34.66 30.64
CA MET A 395 20.12 -34.63 29.23
C MET A 395 20.59 -35.91 28.51
N LEU A 396 21.72 -36.47 28.92
CA LEU A 396 22.25 -37.71 28.36
C LEU A 396 21.37 -38.91 28.74
N VAL A 397 20.86 -38.93 29.99
CA VAL A 397 19.93 -39.98 30.43
C VAL A 397 18.58 -39.87 29.71
N GLU A 398 17.97 -38.69 29.69
CA GLU A 398 16.60 -38.53 29.14
C GLU A 398 16.53 -38.55 27.63
N LYS A 399 17.47 -37.92 26.92
CA LYS A 399 17.39 -37.75 25.48
C LYS A 399 18.08 -38.88 24.68
N ALA A 400 19.18 -39.45 25.20
CA ALA A 400 19.83 -40.56 24.59
C ALA A 400 19.27 -41.92 25.05
N ASP A 401 18.27 -41.90 25.96
CA ASP A 401 17.61 -43.10 26.55
C ASP A 401 18.64 -44.10 27.10
N LEU A 402 19.64 -43.59 27.85
CA LEU A 402 20.72 -44.36 28.43
C LEU A 402 20.51 -44.57 29.93
N GLU A 403 20.90 -45.71 30.44
CA GLU A 403 20.92 -45.99 31.90
C GLU A 403 21.98 -45.10 32.58
N GLU A 404 21.71 -44.66 33.80
CA GLU A 404 22.61 -43.78 34.57
C GLU A 404 24.04 -44.37 34.71
N GLU A 405 24.16 -45.71 34.89
CA GLU A 405 25.45 -46.40 34.99
C GLU A 405 26.24 -46.30 33.68
N SER A 406 25.55 -46.38 32.51
CA SER A 406 26.16 -46.27 31.21
C SER A 406 26.66 -44.82 30.95
N VAL A 407 25.88 -43.80 31.33
CA VAL A 407 26.27 -42.39 31.25
C VAL A 407 27.49 -42.10 32.13
N ASP A 408 27.49 -42.62 33.39
CA ASP A 408 28.62 -42.42 34.32
C ASP A 408 29.89 -43.11 33.81
N ASN A 409 29.79 -44.28 33.18
CA ASN A 409 30.92 -44.97 32.57
C ASN A 409 31.47 -44.16 31.38
N VAL A 410 30.61 -43.67 30.49
CA VAL A 410 31.01 -42.83 29.35
C VAL A 410 31.73 -41.56 29.84
N LEU A 411 31.15 -40.84 30.78
CA LEU A 411 31.75 -39.63 31.31
C LEU A 411 33.12 -39.89 32.01
N LYS A 412 33.28 -41.09 32.60
CA LYS A 412 34.54 -41.48 33.22
C LYS A 412 35.62 -41.78 32.17
N VAL A 413 35.26 -42.55 31.13
CA VAL A 413 36.16 -42.87 30.00
C VAL A 413 36.61 -41.57 29.29
N LEU A 414 35.66 -40.73 28.94
CA LEU A 414 35.99 -39.48 28.27
C LEU A 414 36.82 -38.50 29.13
N ARG A 415 36.60 -38.43 30.44
CA ARG A 415 37.43 -37.61 31.30
C ARG A 415 38.86 -38.10 31.44
N ALA A 416 39.09 -39.44 31.43
CA ALA A 416 40.41 -40.02 31.56
C ALA A 416 41.33 -39.68 30.37
N GLU A 417 40.76 -39.35 29.19
CA GLU A 417 41.53 -38.95 28.00
C GLU A 417 41.97 -37.51 28.03
N PHE A 418 41.28 -36.63 28.82
CA PHE A 418 41.59 -35.22 28.93
C PHE A 418 42.28 -34.86 30.28
N GLU A 419 42.54 -35.81 31.18
CA GLU A 419 43.38 -35.66 32.35
C GLU A 419 44.83 -36.08 32.04
#